data_3c4a54359c57a369171fe5abbc587ab5
#
_entry.id   3c4a54359c57a369171fe5abbc587ab5
#
_cell.length_a   1.000
_cell.length_b   1.000
_cell.length_c   1.000
_cell.angle_alpha   90.00
_cell.angle_beta   90.00
_cell.angle_gamma   90.00
#
_symmetry.space_group_name_H-M   'P 1'
#
loop_
_entity.id
_entity.type
_entity.pdbx_description
1 polymer ?
#
loop_
_entity_poly.entity_id
_entity_poly.type
_entity_poly.pdbx_seq_one_letter_code
_entity_poly.pdbx_strand_id
1 'polypeptide(L)'
;MSFSRKYLGIPYGLFLILFVAAPLLVLVYYAFTNGQGQFSMVNLQNFFTDPNTLGTLCYSLVLAFVATAVCLIIAYPVAYILSQSKLKRKAVILLLFVMPMWINFTLRITALKEILSMIEGNLAYYPFINTIIGMTYDFLPFMILPLYTTLSKLDKSVIEAASDLGADNFQTFIKVILPLSVPGIVSGVSMVFLPAMTNYVVLDMLYNSTYIMGSLIGSY
;
A
#
# COMPACT_ATOMS: atom_id res chain seq x y z
N MET A 1 41.92 21.48 5.38
CA MET A 1 41.20 20.49 6.20
C MET A 1 40.35 19.66 5.24
N SER A 2 40.74 18.41 4.96
CA SER A 2 39.93 17.49 4.14
C SER A 2 38.76 16.98 4.97
N PHE A 3 37.59 17.54 4.73
CA PHE A 3 36.35 17.08 5.34
C PHE A 3 36.08 15.65 4.84
N SER A 4 36.33 14.66 5.68
CA SER A 4 36.10 13.27 5.31
C SER A 4 34.59 13.05 5.12
N ARG A 5 34.19 12.47 3.98
CA ARG A 5 32.79 12.13 3.67
C ARG A 5 32.08 11.31 4.76
N LYS A 6 32.86 10.65 5.64
CA LYS A 6 32.35 9.91 6.82
C LYS A 6 31.62 10.81 7.82
N TYR A 7 32.03 12.07 8.00
CA TYR A 7 31.37 12.99 8.94
C TYR A 7 30.01 13.49 8.46
N LEU A 8 29.75 13.46 7.14
CA LEU A 8 28.43 13.80 6.59
C LEU A 8 27.34 12.77 6.94
N GLY A 9 27.73 11.54 7.28
CA GLY A 9 26.82 10.51 7.74
C GLY A 9 26.36 10.66 9.19
N ILE A 10 27.09 11.44 10.02
CA ILE A 10 26.75 11.60 11.45
C ILE A 10 25.39 12.26 11.68
N PRO A 11 25.04 13.41 11.04
CA PRO A 11 23.73 14.03 11.21
C PRO A 11 22.60 13.10 10.76
N TYR A 12 22.80 12.35 9.66
CA TYR A 12 21.83 11.39 9.17
C TYR A 12 21.67 10.21 10.15
N GLY A 13 22.78 9.66 10.65
CA GLY A 13 22.75 8.60 11.66
C GLY A 13 22.05 9.04 12.94
N LEU A 14 22.33 10.26 13.42
CA LEU A 14 21.66 10.84 14.59
C LEU A 14 20.15 10.98 14.35
N PHE A 15 19.75 11.47 13.18
CA PHE A 15 18.35 11.56 12.81
C PHE A 15 17.66 10.18 12.82
N LEU A 16 18.27 9.15 12.24
CA LEU A 16 17.72 7.79 12.26
C LEU A 16 17.60 7.22 13.67
N ILE A 17 18.58 7.45 14.53
CA ILE A 17 18.54 6.99 15.93
C ILE A 17 17.40 7.69 16.68
N LEU A 18 17.28 9.01 16.58
CA LEU A 18 16.30 9.79 17.34
C LEU A 18 14.87 9.61 16.81
N PHE A 19 14.67 9.56 15.50
CA PHE A 19 13.32 9.59 14.91
C PHE A 19 12.82 8.24 14.43
N VAL A 20 13.69 7.23 14.30
CA VAL A 20 13.29 5.89 13.91
C VAL A 20 13.58 4.88 15.02
N ALA A 21 14.83 4.75 15.46
CA ALA A 21 15.20 3.73 16.41
C ALA A 21 14.62 4.00 17.82
N ALA A 22 14.68 5.24 18.32
CA ALA A 22 14.19 5.56 19.65
C ALA A 22 12.67 5.33 19.80
N PRO A 23 11.78 5.78 18.89
CA PRO A 23 10.35 5.47 18.98
C PRO A 23 10.07 3.95 18.91
N LEU A 24 10.79 3.20 18.07
CA LEU A 24 10.64 1.75 18.01
C LEU A 24 11.04 1.07 19.33
N LEU A 25 12.14 1.51 19.95
CA LEU A 25 12.56 1.01 21.27
C LEU A 25 11.54 1.33 22.35
N VAL A 26 10.93 2.52 22.31
CA VAL A 26 9.86 2.91 23.23
C VAL A 26 8.64 2.00 23.05
N LEU A 27 8.23 1.71 21.82
CA LEU A 27 7.12 0.77 21.54
C LEU A 27 7.43 -0.63 22.09
N VAL A 28 8.64 -1.13 21.84
CA VAL A 28 9.07 -2.43 22.40
C VAL A 28 9.05 -2.40 23.93
N TYR A 29 9.55 -1.32 24.56
CA TYR A 29 9.51 -1.16 26.00
C TYR A 29 8.07 -1.24 26.54
N TYR A 30 7.13 -0.50 25.96
CA TYR A 30 5.73 -0.53 26.38
C TYR A 30 5.06 -1.89 26.12
N ALA A 31 5.42 -2.60 25.06
CA ALA A 31 4.89 -3.93 24.78
C ALA A 31 5.22 -4.93 25.91
N PHE A 32 6.38 -4.76 26.57
CA PHE A 32 6.86 -5.61 27.65
C PHE A 32 6.73 -4.99 29.06
N THR A 33 5.92 -3.93 29.20
CA THR A 33 5.81 -3.23 30.48
C THR A 33 4.34 -3.06 30.84
N ASN A 34 3.97 -3.30 32.11
CA ASN A 34 2.63 -3.01 32.60
C ASN A 34 2.46 -1.50 32.91
N GLY A 35 1.21 -1.06 33.22
CA GLY A 35 0.92 0.33 33.55
C GLY A 35 1.66 0.89 34.79
N GLN A 36 2.39 0.04 35.50
CA GLN A 36 3.23 0.41 36.67
C GLN A 36 4.73 0.46 36.32
N GLY A 37 5.10 0.28 35.06
CA GLY A 37 6.50 0.32 34.63
C GLY A 37 7.29 -0.96 34.91
N GLN A 38 6.64 -2.04 35.33
CA GLN A 38 7.29 -3.33 35.63
C GLN A 38 7.28 -4.22 34.39
N PHE A 39 8.32 -5.02 34.20
CA PHE A 39 8.38 -6.00 33.13
C PHE A 39 7.23 -7.00 33.23
N SER A 40 6.42 -7.12 32.18
CA SER A 40 5.25 -7.98 32.14
C SER A 40 4.94 -8.41 30.72
N MET A 41 4.55 -9.66 30.55
CA MET A 41 4.06 -10.20 29.28
C MET A 41 2.53 -10.10 29.11
N VAL A 42 1.85 -9.44 30.04
CA VAL A 42 0.38 -9.37 30.06
C VAL A 42 -0.18 -8.73 28.80
N ASN A 43 0.47 -7.67 28.28
CA ASN A 43 0.02 -7.01 27.04
C ASN A 43 0.09 -7.96 25.84
N LEU A 44 1.18 -8.73 25.70
CA LEU A 44 1.29 -9.74 24.65
C LEU A 44 0.28 -10.88 24.86
N GLN A 45 0.11 -11.36 26.09
CA GLN A 45 -0.84 -12.42 26.39
C GLN A 45 -2.26 -11.96 26.07
N ASN A 46 -2.67 -10.75 26.49
CA ASN A 46 -3.98 -10.18 26.18
C ASN A 46 -4.19 -10.05 24.67
N PHE A 47 -3.17 -9.60 23.93
CA PHE A 47 -3.25 -9.48 22.46
C PHE A 47 -3.57 -10.81 21.79
N PHE A 48 -2.97 -11.93 22.22
CA PHE A 48 -3.18 -13.24 21.63
C PHE A 48 -4.38 -14.01 22.23
N THR A 49 -4.90 -13.61 23.38
CA THR A 49 -6.03 -14.29 24.03
C THR A 49 -7.37 -13.57 23.83
N ASP A 50 -7.36 -12.29 23.48
CA ASP A 50 -8.59 -11.56 23.21
C ASP A 50 -9.15 -11.89 21.80
N PRO A 51 -10.32 -12.54 21.71
CA PRO A 51 -10.93 -12.90 20.44
C PRO A 51 -11.25 -11.67 19.56
N ASN A 52 -11.55 -10.52 20.15
CA ASN A 52 -11.86 -9.30 19.40
C ASN A 52 -10.61 -8.75 18.71
N THR A 53 -9.47 -8.76 19.39
CA THR A 53 -8.19 -8.31 18.85
C THR A 53 -7.74 -9.22 17.69
N LEU A 54 -7.82 -10.54 17.86
CA LEU A 54 -7.50 -11.49 16.80
C LEU A 54 -8.47 -11.40 15.62
N GLY A 55 -9.78 -11.26 15.89
CA GLY A 55 -10.80 -11.07 14.87
C GLY A 55 -10.53 -9.81 14.02
N THR A 56 -10.21 -8.71 14.68
CA THR A 56 -9.87 -7.45 14.00
C THR A 56 -8.58 -7.55 13.18
N LEU A 57 -7.57 -8.25 13.69
CA LEU A 57 -6.33 -8.51 12.95
C LEU A 57 -6.61 -9.33 11.69
N CYS A 58 -7.34 -10.44 11.80
CA CYS A 58 -7.70 -11.28 10.66
C CYS A 58 -8.52 -10.49 9.62
N TYR A 59 -9.50 -9.72 10.07
CA TYR A 59 -10.31 -8.87 9.19
C TYR A 59 -9.45 -7.86 8.43
N SER A 60 -8.54 -7.16 9.12
CA SER A 60 -7.62 -6.20 8.52
C SER A 60 -6.69 -6.83 7.50
N LEU A 61 -6.18 -8.04 7.78
CA LEU A 61 -5.33 -8.79 6.85
C LEU A 61 -6.09 -9.19 5.58
N VAL A 62 -7.31 -9.72 5.73
CA VAL A 62 -8.15 -10.09 4.57
C VAL A 62 -8.47 -8.87 3.73
N LEU A 63 -8.86 -7.77 4.38
CA LEU A 63 -9.21 -6.52 3.72
C LEU A 63 -8.01 -5.93 2.96
N ALA A 64 -6.83 -5.86 3.60
CA ALA A 64 -5.61 -5.40 2.97
C ALA A 64 -5.18 -6.29 1.80
N PHE A 65 -5.30 -7.62 1.96
CA PHE A 65 -4.97 -8.57 0.90
C PHE A 65 -5.89 -8.39 -0.32
N VAL A 66 -7.20 -8.32 -0.11
CA VAL A 66 -8.17 -8.15 -1.20
C VAL A 66 -8.01 -6.79 -1.87
N ALA A 67 -7.87 -5.70 -1.12
CA ALA A 67 -7.64 -4.37 -1.68
C ALA A 67 -6.34 -4.32 -2.50
N THR A 68 -5.26 -4.93 -2.00
CA THR A 68 -3.97 -4.99 -2.71
C THR A 68 -4.08 -5.82 -3.99
N ALA A 69 -4.79 -6.95 -3.96
CA ALA A 69 -5.01 -7.78 -5.14
C ALA A 69 -5.83 -7.03 -6.21
N VAL A 70 -6.90 -6.34 -5.80
CA VAL A 70 -7.71 -5.51 -6.71
C VAL A 70 -6.87 -4.36 -7.29
N CYS A 71 -6.08 -3.66 -6.47
CA CYS A 71 -5.14 -2.65 -6.94
C CYS A 71 -4.17 -3.22 -7.98
N LEU A 72 -3.59 -4.40 -7.75
CA LEU A 72 -2.65 -5.03 -8.66
C LEU A 72 -3.33 -5.40 -9.99
N ILE A 73 -4.53 -6.00 -9.94
CA ILE A 73 -5.29 -6.39 -11.13
C ILE A 73 -5.63 -5.18 -12.01
N ILE A 74 -5.93 -4.04 -11.42
CA ILE A 74 -6.24 -2.80 -12.14
C ILE A 74 -4.94 -2.09 -12.59
N ALA A 75 -3.97 -1.95 -11.68
CA ALA A 75 -2.75 -1.18 -11.92
C ALA A 75 -1.82 -1.84 -12.94
N TYR A 76 -1.75 -3.17 -12.96
CA TYR A 76 -0.80 -3.88 -13.83
C TYR A 76 -1.11 -3.67 -15.31
N PRO A 77 -2.35 -3.89 -15.81
CA PRO A 77 -2.69 -3.59 -17.21
C PRO A 77 -2.47 -2.12 -17.57
N VAL A 78 -2.85 -1.19 -16.69
CA VAL A 78 -2.66 0.26 -16.90
C VAL A 78 -1.18 0.58 -17.05
N ALA A 79 -0.34 0.13 -16.10
CA ALA A 79 1.10 0.36 -16.12
C ALA A 79 1.76 -0.30 -17.35
N TYR A 80 1.34 -1.52 -17.70
CA TYR A 80 1.86 -2.25 -18.87
C TYR A 80 1.53 -1.53 -20.18
N ILE A 81 0.25 -1.22 -20.42
CA ILE A 81 -0.18 -0.51 -21.63
C ILE A 81 0.53 0.84 -21.74
N LEU A 82 0.63 1.57 -20.64
CA LEU A 82 1.27 2.87 -20.61
C LEU A 82 2.79 2.79 -20.85
N SER A 83 3.46 1.77 -20.29
CA SER A 83 4.91 1.56 -20.47
C SER A 83 5.27 1.23 -21.92
N GLN A 84 4.47 0.39 -22.58
CA GLN A 84 4.68 -0.06 -23.96
C GLN A 84 4.16 0.91 -25.01
N SER A 85 3.29 1.86 -24.61
CA SER A 85 2.69 2.80 -25.56
C SER A 85 3.73 3.70 -26.23
N LYS A 86 3.50 4.00 -27.52
CA LYS A 86 4.26 4.98 -28.29
C LYS A 86 3.74 6.42 -28.10
N LEU A 87 2.87 6.65 -27.12
CA LEU A 87 2.26 7.95 -26.86
C LEU A 87 3.33 8.98 -26.43
N LYS A 88 3.39 10.09 -27.16
CA LYS A 88 4.32 11.19 -26.82
C LYS A 88 4.06 11.81 -25.45
N ARG A 89 2.84 11.67 -24.91
CA ARG A 89 2.39 12.26 -23.64
C ARG A 89 2.10 11.23 -22.55
N LYS A 90 2.74 10.05 -22.60
CA LYS A 90 2.52 9.01 -21.57
C LYS A 90 2.81 9.46 -20.13
N ALA A 91 3.78 10.36 -19.95
CA ALA A 91 4.06 10.96 -18.66
C ALA A 91 2.89 11.82 -18.13
N VAL A 92 2.17 12.52 -19.02
CA VAL A 92 0.97 13.30 -18.63
C VAL A 92 -0.16 12.37 -18.21
N ILE A 93 -0.36 11.25 -18.92
CA ILE A 93 -1.37 10.25 -18.55
C ILE A 93 -1.03 9.64 -17.20
N LEU A 94 0.23 9.27 -16.97
CA LEU A 94 0.67 8.79 -15.66
C LEU A 94 0.40 9.82 -14.56
N LEU A 95 0.70 11.10 -14.81
CA LEU A 95 0.41 12.19 -13.89
C LEU A 95 -1.08 12.29 -13.57
N LEU A 96 -1.98 12.09 -14.53
CA LEU A 96 -3.43 12.09 -14.28
C LEU A 96 -3.87 10.97 -13.30
N PHE A 97 -3.23 9.79 -13.36
CA PHE A 97 -3.48 8.73 -12.37
C PHE A 97 -2.92 9.07 -10.98
N VAL A 98 -1.87 9.89 -10.91
CA VAL A 98 -1.20 10.26 -9.66
C VAL A 98 -1.78 11.55 -9.05
N MET A 99 -2.33 12.44 -9.87
CA MET A 99 -2.92 13.72 -9.41
C MET A 99 -3.89 13.61 -8.22
N PRO A 100 -4.75 12.58 -8.12
CA PRO A 100 -5.61 12.44 -6.96
C PRO A 100 -4.87 12.40 -5.62
N MET A 101 -3.62 11.92 -5.59
CA MET A 101 -2.81 11.90 -4.36
C MET A 101 -2.50 13.30 -3.81
N TRP A 102 -2.52 14.35 -4.63
CA TRP A 102 -2.26 15.73 -4.19
C TRP A 102 -3.49 16.40 -3.59
N ILE A 103 -4.66 15.83 -3.80
CA ILE A 103 -5.89 16.28 -3.16
C ILE A 103 -5.92 15.72 -1.73
N ASN A 104 -6.41 16.54 -0.79
CA ASN A 104 -6.57 16.12 0.58
C ASN A 104 -7.35 14.78 0.68
N PHE A 105 -6.82 13.84 1.43
CA PHE A 105 -7.36 12.49 1.61
C PHE A 105 -8.84 12.52 2.03
N THR A 106 -9.17 13.33 3.04
CA THR A 106 -10.54 13.45 3.57
C THR A 106 -11.52 13.89 2.49
N LEU A 107 -11.16 14.89 1.69
CA LEU A 107 -12.04 15.35 0.59
C LEU A 107 -12.26 14.26 -0.46
N ARG A 108 -11.24 13.49 -0.79
CA ARG A 108 -11.35 12.38 -1.75
C ARG A 108 -12.31 11.29 -1.28
N ILE A 109 -12.14 10.85 -0.03
CA ILE A 109 -12.98 9.78 0.52
C ILE A 109 -14.41 10.28 0.75
N THR A 110 -14.61 11.54 1.18
CA THR A 110 -15.96 12.13 1.29
C THR A 110 -16.63 12.21 -0.07
N ALA A 111 -15.94 12.67 -1.11
CA ALA A 111 -16.51 12.70 -2.46
C ALA A 111 -16.88 11.30 -2.97
N LEU A 112 -16.03 10.30 -2.70
CA LEU A 112 -16.32 8.91 -3.04
C LEU A 112 -17.55 8.39 -2.27
N LYS A 113 -17.66 8.72 -0.98
CA LYS A 113 -18.83 8.40 -0.15
C LYS A 113 -20.12 8.93 -0.76
N GLU A 114 -20.14 10.20 -1.16
CA GLU A 114 -21.31 10.80 -1.80
C GLU A 114 -21.70 10.08 -3.11
N ILE A 115 -20.70 9.77 -3.95
CA ILE A 115 -20.94 9.02 -5.20
C ILE A 115 -21.53 7.63 -4.90
N LEU A 116 -20.95 6.89 -3.97
CA LEU A 116 -21.43 5.56 -3.60
C LEU A 116 -22.83 5.63 -2.98
N SER A 117 -23.10 6.64 -2.13
CA SER A 117 -24.42 6.82 -1.52
C SER A 117 -25.50 7.16 -2.54
N MET A 118 -25.18 7.88 -3.62
CA MET A 118 -26.11 8.13 -4.73
C MET A 118 -26.46 6.85 -5.50
N ILE A 119 -25.56 5.88 -5.56
CA ILE A 119 -25.75 4.62 -6.28
C ILE A 119 -26.48 3.59 -5.41
N GLU A 120 -26.06 3.43 -4.15
CA GLU A 120 -26.52 2.36 -3.26
C GLU A 120 -27.61 2.82 -2.28
N GLY A 121 -27.73 4.13 -2.06
CA GLY A 121 -28.61 4.71 -1.04
C GLY A 121 -28.05 4.56 0.38
N ASN A 122 -27.71 3.36 0.81
CA ASN A 122 -27.13 3.10 2.13
C ASN A 122 -25.87 2.22 2.02
N LEU A 123 -24.73 2.81 2.32
CA LEU A 123 -23.40 2.14 2.25
C LEU A 123 -23.25 0.98 3.23
N ALA A 124 -24.09 0.91 4.27
CA ALA A 124 -24.07 -0.18 5.24
C ALA A 124 -24.57 -1.53 4.67
N TYR A 125 -25.17 -1.55 3.48
CA TYR A 125 -25.56 -2.81 2.84
C TYR A 125 -24.35 -3.64 2.36
N TYR A 126 -23.30 -2.98 1.88
CA TYR A 126 -22.11 -3.65 1.36
C TYR A 126 -20.81 -3.11 1.95
N PRO A 127 -20.63 -3.14 3.29
CA PRO A 127 -19.53 -2.45 3.96
C PRO A 127 -18.14 -2.95 3.50
N PHE A 128 -17.99 -4.25 3.30
CA PHE A 128 -16.73 -4.83 2.85
C PHE A 128 -16.37 -4.36 1.43
N ILE A 129 -17.33 -4.40 0.50
CA ILE A 129 -17.13 -3.99 -0.91
C ILE A 129 -16.80 -2.50 -0.98
N ASN A 130 -17.56 -1.67 -0.27
CA ASN A 130 -17.33 -0.22 -0.24
C ASN A 130 -15.98 0.15 0.33
N THR A 131 -15.51 -0.59 1.36
CA THR A 131 -14.16 -0.42 1.89
C THR A 131 -13.10 -0.80 0.85
N ILE A 132 -13.26 -1.92 0.14
CA ILE A 132 -12.35 -2.32 -0.93
C ILE A 132 -12.29 -1.26 -2.03
N ILE A 133 -13.45 -0.72 -2.45
CA ILE A 133 -13.51 0.36 -3.45
C ILE A 133 -12.78 1.61 -2.94
N GLY A 134 -13.05 2.03 -1.70
CA GLY A 134 -12.40 3.18 -1.09
C GLY A 134 -10.89 3.03 -0.97
N MET A 135 -10.42 1.88 -0.47
CA MET A 135 -9.00 1.57 -0.36
C MET A 135 -8.33 1.44 -1.74
N THR A 136 -8.99 0.81 -2.71
CA THR A 136 -8.47 0.71 -4.07
C THR A 136 -8.31 2.09 -4.68
N TYR A 137 -9.32 2.94 -4.57
CA TYR A 137 -9.27 4.31 -5.07
C TYR A 137 -8.13 5.12 -4.45
N ASP A 138 -7.92 4.97 -3.14
CA ASP A 138 -6.88 5.70 -2.43
C ASP A 138 -5.46 5.20 -2.77
N PHE A 139 -5.27 3.88 -2.84
CA PHE A 139 -3.95 3.26 -2.98
C PHE A 139 -3.55 2.92 -4.42
N LEU A 140 -4.45 3.00 -5.39
CA LEU A 140 -4.17 2.67 -6.80
C LEU A 140 -2.93 3.39 -7.38
N PRO A 141 -2.71 4.70 -7.14
CA PRO A 141 -1.51 5.39 -7.63
C PRO A 141 -0.21 4.81 -7.08
N PHE A 142 -0.20 4.36 -5.81
CA PHE A 142 0.97 3.76 -5.17
C PHE A 142 1.34 2.41 -5.78
N MET A 143 0.37 1.70 -6.37
CA MET A 143 0.60 0.48 -7.12
C MET A 143 1.08 0.76 -8.56
N ILE A 144 0.48 1.74 -9.24
CA ILE A 144 0.79 2.08 -10.64
C ILE A 144 2.24 2.58 -10.79
N LEU A 145 2.72 3.44 -9.89
CA LEU A 145 4.03 4.10 -10.01
C LEU A 145 5.21 3.11 -10.06
N PRO A 146 5.39 2.19 -9.09
CA PRO A 146 6.50 1.24 -9.12
C PRO A 146 6.37 0.24 -10.27
N LEU A 147 5.15 -0.20 -10.62
CA LEU A 147 4.91 -1.05 -11.77
C LEU A 147 5.31 -0.37 -13.07
N TYR A 148 4.81 0.85 -13.31
CA TYR A 148 5.18 1.63 -14.49
C TYR A 148 6.68 1.87 -14.58
N THR A 149 7.31 2.24 -13.46
CA THR A 149 8.75 2.51 -13.42
C THR A 149 9.58 1.27 -13.78
N THR A 150 9.18 0.10 -13.29
CA THR A 150 9.85 -1.16 -13.59
C THR A 150 9.61 -1.58 -15.04
N LEU A 151 8.35 -1.59 -15.48
CA LEU A 151 7.97 -1.98 -16.84
C LEU A 151 8.56 -1.05 -17.92
N SER A 152 8.71 0.25 -17.62
CA SER A 152 9.32 1.22 -18.54
C SER A 152 10.82 1.04 -18.75
N LYS A 153 11.49 0.33 -17.83
CA LYS A 153 12.92 0.02 -17.91
C LYS A 153 13.21 -1.30 -18.61
N LEU A 154 12.18 -2.08 -18.95
CA LEU A 154 12.38 -3.34 -19.69
C LEU A 154 12.92 -3.05 -21.08
N ASP A 155 14.01 -3.72 -21.41
CA ASP A 155 14.60 -3.62 -22.74
C ASP A 155 13.69 -4.32 -23.77
N LYS A 156 13.36 -3.60 -24.82
CA LYS A 156 12.55 -4.14 -25.91
C LYS A 156 13.21 -5.30 -26.62
N SER A 157 14.54 -5.33 -26.66
CA SER A 157 15.32 -6.42 -27.25
C SER A 157 14.99 -7.78 -26.63
N VAL A 158 14.66 -7.83 -25.34
CA VAL A 158 14.26 -9.07 -24.65
C VAL A 158 12.90 -9.57 -25.14
N ILE A 159 11.97 -8.63 -25.42
CA ILE A 159 10.64 -8.96 -25.96
C ILE A 159 10.76 -9.42 -27.43
N GLU A 160 11.59 -8.74 -28.21
CA GLU A 160 11.88 -9.08 -29.61
C GLU A 160 12.55 -10.46 -29.71
N ALA A 161 13.56 -10.73 -28.87
CA ALA A 161 14.22 -12.03 -28.82
C ALA A 161 13.26 -13.18 -28.45
N ALA A 162 12.29 -12.96 -27.57
CA ALA A 162 11.27 -13.95 -27.26
C ALA A 162 10.39 -14.27 -28.49
N SER A 163 10.03 -13.23 -29.24
CA SER A 163 9.26 -13.39 -30.48
C SER A 163 10.07 -14.12 -31.56
N ASP A 164 11.37 -13.83 -31.70
CA ASP A 164 12.27 -14.52 -32.65
C ASP A 164 12.44 -16.02 -32.31
N LEU A 165 12.30 -16.39 -31.04
CA LEU A 165 12.26 -17.77 -30.56
C LEU A 165 10.88 -18.43 -30.72
N GLY A 166 9.92 -17.77 -31.39
CA GLY A 166 8.59 -18.28 -31.66
C GLY A 166 7.59 -18.18 -30.51
N ALA A 167 7.88 -17.37 -29.46
CA ALA A 167 6.92 -17.14 -28.41
C ALA A 167 5.79 -16.23 -28.91
N ASP A 168 4.54 -16.62 -28.64
CA ASP A 168 3.40 -15.74 -28.86
C ASP A 168 3.32 -14.63 -27.78
N ASN A 169 2.41 -13.66 -27.97
CA ASN A 169 2.26 -12.52 -27.06
C ASN A 169 1.92 -12.95 -25.62
N PHE A 170 1.14 -14.00 -25.45
CA PHE A 170 0.77 -14.49 -24.12
C PHE A 170 1.94 -15.21 -23.44
N GLN A 171 2.68 -16.02 -24.20
CA GLN A 171 3.89 -16.68 -23.71
C GLN A 171 4.97 -15.65 -23.34
N THR A 172 5.17 -14.64 -24.19
CA THR A 172 6.09 -13.52 -23.90
C THR A 172 5.68 -12.78 -22.63
N PHE A 173 4.37 -12.52 -22.47
CA PHE A 173 3.87 -11.89 -21.25
C PHE A 173 4.16 -12.71 -19.99
N ILE A 174 3.76 -13.98 -19.98
CA ILE A 174 3.88 -14.85 -18.78
C ILE A 174 5.33 -15.24 -18.48
N LYS A 175 6.13 -15.57 -19.53
CA LYS A 175 7.47 -16.13 -19.33
C LYS A 175 8.57 -15.08 -19.28
N VAL A 176 8.33 -13.88 -19.80
CA VAL A 176 9.35 -12.83 -19.90
C VAL A 176 8.95 -11.58 -19.10
N ILE A 177 7.83 -10.94 -19.46
CA ILE A 177 7.46 -9.64 -18.90
C ILE A 177 7.06 -9.76 -17.43
N LEU A 178 6.22 -10.73 -17.10
CA LEU A 178 5.74 -10.92 -15.73
C LEU A 178 6.88 -11.23 -14.74
N PRO A 179 7.81 -12.16 -15.00
CA PRO A 179 8.96 -12.39 -14.12
C PRO A 179 9.88 -11.18 -13.99
N LEU A 180 10.14 -10.46 -15.07
CA LEU A 180 10.97 -9.25 -15.05
C LEU A 180 10.30 -8.08 -14.33
N SER A 181 8.97 -8.09 -14.21
CA SER A 181 8.21 -7.07 -13.47
C SER A 181 8.06 -7.36 -11.97
N VAL A 182 8.47 -8.54 -11.48
CA VAL A 182 8.37 -8.92 -10.05
C VAL A 182 8.91 -7.86 -9.09
N PRO A 183 10.07 -7.21 -9.32
CA PRO A 183 10.53 -6.15 -8.43
C PRO A 183 9.54 -4.98 -8.31
N GLY A 184 8.88 -4.61 -9.41
CA GLY A 184 7.82 -3.59 -9.42
C GLY A 184 6.56 -4.05 -8.69
N ILE A 185 6.17 -5.32 -8.88
CA ILE A 185 5.03 -5.93 -8.19
C ILE A 185 5.28 -5.93 -6.67
N VAL A 186 6.43 -6.43 -6.22
CA VAL A 186 6.79 -6.47 -4.80
C VAL A 186 6.79 -5.07 -4.19
N SER A 187 7.37 -4.09 -4.89
CA SER A 187 7.37 -2.70 -4.42
C SER A 187 5.97 -2.13 -4.31
N GLY A 188 5.12 -2.31 -5.34
CA GLY A 188 3.74 -1.84 -5.34
C GLY A 188 2.89 -2.52 -4.25
N VAL A 189 3.00 -3.85 -4.13
CA VAL A 189 2.32 -4.62 -3.09
C VAL A 189 2.72 -4.12 -1.69
N SER A 190 4.01 -3.90 -1.44
CA SER A 190 4.46 -3.39 -0.12
C SER A 190 3.94 -1.98 0.16
N MET A 191 3.88 -1.10 -0.85
CA MET A 191 3.36 0.26 -0.70
C MET A 191 1.86 0.33 -0.49
N VAL A 192 1.11 -0.70 -0.88
CA VAL A 192 -0.35 -0.75 -0.71
C VAL A 192 -0.76 -1.58 0.49
N PHE A 193 -0.20 -2.77 0.66
CA PHE A 193 -0.61 -3.73 1.68
C PHE A 193 -0.43 -3.22 3.11
N LEU A 194 0.76 -2.67 3.43
CA LEU A 194 1.05 -2.21 4.78
C LEU A 194 0.16 -1.04 5.21
N PRO A 195 0.00 0.04 4.42
CA PRO A 195 -0.93 1.10 4.75
C PRO A 195 -2.40 0.64 4.78
N ALA A 196 -2.82 -0.23 3.86
CA ALA A 196 -4.19 -0.73 3.81
C ALA A 196 -4.58 -1.51 5.07
N MET A 197 -3.64 -2.27 5.65
CA MET A 197 -3.88 -3.02 6.89
C MET A 197 -4.16 -2.11 8.10
N THR A 198 -3.61 -0.89 8.11
CA THR A 198 -3.71 0.04 9.23
C THR A 198 -4.64 1.23 8.98
N ASN A 199 -5.15 1.38 7.76
CA ASN A 199 -5.97 2.53 7.38
C ASN A 199 -7.43 2.38 7.85
N TYR A 200 -7.69 2.73 9.10
CA TYR A 200 -9.03 2.76 9.67
C TYR A 200 -9.87 3.96 9.18
N VAL A 201 -9.21 5.01 8.68
CA VAL A 201 -9.87 6.27 8.33
C VAL A 201 -10.85 6.09 7.16
N VAL A 202 -10.54 5.23 6.20
CA VAL A 202 -11.47 4.91 5.09
C VAL A 202 -12.77 4.31 5.63
N LEU A 203 -12.68 3.36 6.59
CA LEU A 203 -13.84 2.72 7.17
C LEU A 203 -14.67 3.70 8.00
N ASP A 204 -14.01 4.49 8.84
CA ASP A 204 -14.65 5.50 9.69
C ASP A 204 -15.39 6.53 8.84
N MET A 205 -14.76 7.03 7.79
CA MET A 205 -15.35 8.03 6.91
C MET A 205 -16.50 7.49 6.06
N LEU A 206 -16.44 6.22 5.61
CA LEU A 206 -17.49 5.64 4.79
C LEU A 206 -18.78 5.35 5.59
N TYR A 207 -18.64 4.77 6.81
CA TYR A 207 -19.81 4.32 7.60
C TYR A 207 -19.62 4.30 9.12
N ASN A 208 -18.73 5.14 9.65
CA ASN A 208 -18.45 5.28 11.10
C ASN A 208 -18.07 3.95 11.79
N SER A 209 -17.32 3.08 11.09
CA SER A 209 -16.84 1.81 11.64
C SER A 209 -15.32 1.84 11.77
N THR A 210 -14.82 1.40 12.91
CA THR A 210 -13.39 1.43 13.25
C THR A 210 -12.79 0.05 13.51
N TYR A 211 -13.46 -1.02 13.07
CA TYR A 211 -13.05 -2.40 13.33
C TYR A 211 -11.90 -2.88 12.44
N ILE A 212 -10.76 -2.19 12.50
CA ILE A 212 -9.50 -2.68 11.90
C ILE A 212 -8.31 -2.42 12.83
N MET A 213 -7.18 -3.08 12.53
CA MET A 213 -5.97 -3.04 13.36
C MET A 213 -5.49 -1.63 13.69
N GLY A 214 -5.59 -0.68 12.74
CA GLY A 214 -5.19 0.71 12.96
C GLY A 214 -5.99 1.42 14.05
N SER A 215 -7.29 1.11 14.20
CA SER A 215 -8.11 1.70 15.26
C SER A 215 -7.80 1.12 16.64
N LEU A 216 -7.47 -0.18 16.71
CA LEU A 216 -7.02 -0.80 17.95
C LEU A 216 -5.73 -0.18 18.45
N ILE A 217 -4.76 0.05 17.55
CA ILE A 217 -3.48 0.71 17.91
C ILE A 217 -3.74 2.12 18.43
N GLY A 218 -4.70 2.86 17.87
CA GLY A 218 -5.04 4.22 18.28
C GLY A 218 -5.85 4.32 19.58
N SER A 219 -6.42 3.21 20.07
CA SER A 219 -7.24 3.16 21.28
C SER A 219 -6.44 2.80 22.54
N TYR A 220 -5.21 2.39 22.40
CA TYR A 220 -4.24 2.13 23.47
C TYR A 220 -3.28 3.31 23.65
#